data_881aac55d06f31f9f01e8f9c1974103f
#
_entry.id   881aac55d06f31f9f01e8f9c1974103f
#
_cell.length_a   1.000
_cell.length_b   1.000
_cell.length_c   1.000
_cell.angle_alpha   90.00
_cell.angle_beta   90.00
_cell.angle_gamma   90.00
#
_symmetry.space_group_name_H-M   'P 1'
#
loop_
_entity.id
_entity.type
_entity.pdbx_description
1 polymer ?
#
loop_
_entity_poly.entity_id
_entity_poly.type
_entity_poly.pdbx_seq_one_letter_code
_entity_poly.pdbx_strand_id
1 'polypeptide(L)'
;MKKVVVITGATDGVGRALAKILSKEYDLALCGRSDEKMDALLDELGDCHVYHECFDITDDHRRHAFGEHVKAEFGTVDVVVNNAGANTKKDKVTDINLSDLRYMFELNCVSAIGIVQEFYPVMKEKQSGLFVNILSTCCLFHNPMTGGYSASKDAMEGISKILLKEVKADNIGVCN
;
A
#
# COMPACT_ATOMS: atom_id res chain seq x y z
N MET A 1 -10.14 21.95 -3.14
CA MET A 1 -9.38 20.99 -2.30
C MET A 1 -8.41 20.24 -3.20
N LYS A 2 -7.20 19.96 -2.71
CA LYS A 2 -6.30 19.06 -3.43
C LYS A 2 -6.86 17.64 -3.42
N LYS A 3 -6.42 16.80 -4.36
CA LYS A 3 -6.72 15.36 -4.33
C LYS A 3 -5.95 14.68 -3.21
N VAL A 4 -6.52 13.64 -2.62
CA VAL A 4 -5.96 12.90 -1.48
C VAL A 4 -5.31 11.60 -1.96
N VAL A 5 -4.05 11.39 -1.59
CA VAL A 5 -3.29 10.18 -1.90
C VAL A 5 -2.91 9.45 -0.62
N VAL A 6 -3.33 8.21 -0.49
CA VAL A 6 -2.90 7.28 0.57
C VAL A 6 -1.64 6.55 0.08
N ILE A 7 -0.58 6.50 0.90
CA ILE A 7 0.65 5.75 0.59
C ILE A 7 0.99 4.84 1.76
N THR A 8 0.97 3.53 1.54
CA THR A 8 1.43 2.57 2.54
C THR A 8 2.93 2.33 2.43
N GLY A 9 3.61 2.11 3.57
CA GLY A 9 5.07 1.95 3.58
C GLY A 9 5.80 3.22 3.16
N ALA A 10 5.29 4.39 3.54
CA ALA A 10 5.77 5.71 3.11
C ALA A 10 7.13 6.11 3.69
N THR A 11 7.62 5.40 4.71
CA THR A 11 8.83 5.82 5.46
C THR A 11 10.15 5.45 4.80
N ASP A 12 10.14 4.67 3.70
CA ASP A 12 11.36 4.20 3.04
C ASP A 12 11.17 3.99 1.52
N GLY A 13 12.28 3.85 0.80
CA GLY A 13 12.33 3.44 -0.60
C GLY A 13 11.39 4.20 -1.53
N VAL A 14 10.62 3.45 -2.32
CA VAL A 14 9.69 4.00 -3.32
C VAL A 14 8.58 4.81 -2.66
N GLY A 15 8.01 4.34 -1.54
CA GLY A 15 6.94 5.06 -0.82
C GLY A 15 7.39 6.44 -0.36
N ARG A 16 8.61 6.55 0.22
CA ARG A 16 9.20 7.83 0.63
C ARG A 16 9.41 8.77 -0.57
N ALA A 17 9.95 8.25 -1.65
CA ALA A 17 10.18 9.04 -2.85
C ALA A 17 8.86 9.57 -3.43
N LEU A 18 7.83 8.73 -3.48
CA LEU A 18 6.48 9.13 -3.93
C LEU A 18 5.88 10.20 -3.02
N ALA A 19 5.94 10.04 -1.70
CA ALA A 19 5.43 11.05 -0.76
C ALA A 19 6.06 12.42 -1.02
N LYS A 20 7.39 12.50 -1.20
CA LYS A 20 8.11 13.75 -1.50
C LYS A 20 7.73 14.39 -2.84
N ILE A 21 7.46 13.58 -3.85
CA ILE A 21 7.05 14.08 -5.17
C ILE A 21 5.61 14.58 -5.11
N LEU A 22 4.72 13.79 -4.53
CA LEU A 22 3.28 14.05 -4.53
C LEU A 22 2.86 15.14 -3.55
N SER A 23 3.63 15.41 -2.48
CA SER A 23 3.34 16.47 -1.51
C SER A 23 3.20 17.87 -2.13
N LYS A 24 3.79 18.07 -3.31
CA LYS A 24 3.74 19.36 -4.04
C LYS A 24 2.33 19.67 -4.55
N GLU A 25 1.55 18.65 -4.90
CA GLU A 25 0.28 18.83 -5.61
C GLU A 25 -0.91 18.17 -4.89
N TYR A 26 -0.66 17.25 -3.95
CA TYR A 26 -1.67 16.43 -3.29
C TYR A 26 -1.65 16.62 -1.78
N ASP A 27 -2.77 16.33 -1.11
CA ASP A 27 -2.82 16.06 0.31
C ASP A 27 -2.51 14.57 0.53
N LEU A 28 -1.82 14.23 1.62
CA LEU A 28 -1.27 12.89 1.81
C LEU A 28 -1.79 12.21 3.08
N ALA A 29 -2.14 10.93 2.96
CA ALA A 29 -2.33 10.04 4.10
C ALA A 29 -1.23 8.97 4.08
N LEU A 30 -0.38 8.95 5.07
CA LEU A 30 0.84 8.15 5.08
C LEU A 30 0.81 7.13 6.22
N CYS A 31 1.20 5.89 5.95
CA CYS A 31 1.51 4.97 7.04
C CYS A 31 2.85 4.26 6.85
N GLY A 32 3.46 3.90 7.97
CA GLY A 32 4.73 3.21 8.02
C GLY A 32 4.91 2.52 9.37
N ARG A 33 6.11 1.98 9.66
CA ARG A 33 6.38 1.29 10.93
C ARG A 33 7.30 2.04 11.88
N SER A 34 8.00 3.07 11.39
CA SER A 34 9.02 3.78 12.16
C SER A 34 8.64 5.23 12.34
N ASP A 35 8.40 5.63 13.59
CA ASP A 35 8.13 7.03 13.96
C ASP A 35 9.30 7.92 13.57
N GLU A 36 10.54 7.54 13.88
CA GLU A 36 11.75 8.31 13.55
C GLU A 36 11.87 8.61 12.04
N LYS A 37 11.60 7.59 11.18
CA LYS A 37 11.63 7.77 9.73
C LYS A 37 10.43 8.58 9.22
N MET A 38 9.29 8.49 9.90
CA MET A 38 8.10 9.28 9.57
C MET A 38 8.37 10.75 9.88
N ASP A 39 8.86 11.07 11.07
CA ASP A 39 9.21 12.44 11.47
C ASP A 39 10.21 13.06 10.48
N ALA A 40 11.28 12.32 10.15
CA ALA A 40 12.26 12.75 9.15
C ALA A 40 11.67 12.92 7.74
N LEU A 41 10.61 12.19 7.38
CA LEU A 41 9.90 12.41 6.13
C LEU A 41 9.04 13.67 6.19
N LEU A 42 8.28 13.87 7.27
CA LEU A 42 7.40 15.03 7.44
C LEU A 42 8.17 16.35 7.34
N ASP A 43 9.36 16.44 7.91
CA ASP A 43 10.24 17.61 7.79
C ASP A 43 10.60 17.96 6.33
N GLU A 44 10.55 16.97 5.42
CA GLU A 44 10.87 17.15 4.00
C GLU A 44 9.65 17.47 3.12
N LEU A 45 8.41 17.34 3.65
CA LEU A 45 7.18 17.52 2.86
C LEU A 45 6.68 18.98 2.79
N GLY A 46 7.29 19.90 3.58
CA GLY A 46 6.95 21.32 3.61
C GLY A 46 5.50 21.57 4.06
N ASP A 47 4.80 22.48 3.39
CA ASP A 47 3.42 22.89 3.75
C ASP A 47 2.33 21.94 3.24
N CYS A 48 2.67 20.69 2.93
CA CYS A 48 1.69 19.67 2.51
C CYS A 48 0.76 19.33 3.69
N HIS A 49 -0.54 19.28 3.45
CA HIS A 49 -1.48 18.72 4.41
C HIS A 49 -1.28 17.20 4.48
N VAL A 50 -0.81 16.70 5.62
CA VAL A 50 -0.46 15.30 5.82
C VAL A 50 -1.17 14.74 7.06
N TYR A 51 -1.91 13.66 6.89
CA TYR A 51 -2.28 12.76 7.97
C TYR A 51 -1.33 11.55 7.99
N HIS A 52 -0.87 11.12 9.15
CA HIS A 52 0.04 9.97 9.23
C HIS A 52 -0.17 9.13 10.48
N GLU A 53 0.16 7.84 10.37
CA GLU A 53 0.26 6.91 11.50
C GLU A 53 1.41 5.93 11.33
N CYS A 54 1.98 5.49 12.47
CA CYS A 54 2.98 4.43 12.50
C CYS A 54 2.41 3.17 13.14
N PHE A 55 2.35 2.09 12.34
CA PHE A 55 1.87 0.78 12.78
C PHE A 55 2.33 -0.33 11.82
N ASP A 56 2.21 -1.57 12.24
CA ASP A 56 2.41 -2.71 11.33
C ASP A 56 1.15 -2.88 10.46
N ILE A 57 1.31 -2.80 9.15
CA ILE A 57 0.21 -2.88 8.17
C ILE A 57 -0.50 -4.25 8.20
N THR A 58 0.12 -5.28 8.79
CA THR A 58 -0.48 -6.60 8.98
C THR A 58 -1.44 -6.67 10.17
N ASP A 59 -1.49 -5.62 11.00
CA ASP A 59 -2.48 -5.48 12.08
C ASP A 59 -3.81 -4.97 11.52
N ASP A 60 -4.80 -5.85 11.43
CA ASP A 60 -6.13 -5.56 10.88
C ASP A 60 -6.85 -4.42 11.62
N HIS A 61 -6.74 -4.40 12.96
CA HIS A 61 -7.39 -3.37 13.76
C HIS A 61 -6.77 -1.99 13.53
N ARG A 62 -5.44 -1.92 13.48
CA ARG A 62 -4.73 -0.67 13.21
C ARG A 62 -4.96 -0.19 11.78
N ARG A 63 -5.02 -1.11 10.81
CA ARG A 63 -5.33 -0.80 9.41
C ARG A 63 -6.74 -0.23 9.26
N HIS A 64 -7.73 -0.85 9.91
CA HIS A 64 -9.10 -0.34 9.92
C HIS A 64 -9.19 1.05 10.59
N ALA A 65 -8.59 1.22 11.77
CA ALA A 65 -8.55 2.52 12.45
C ALA A 65 -7.92 3.61 11.58
N PHE A 66 -6.79 3.32 10.93
CA PHE A 66 -6.16 4.24 9.97
C PHE A 66 -7.13 4.63 8.84
N GLY A 67 -7.84 3.66 8.25
CA GLY A 67 -8.84 3.93 7.23
C GLY A 67 -9.95 4.87 7.69
N GLU A 68 -10.49 4.66 8.90
CA GLU A 68 -11.51 5.54 9.50
C GLU A 68 -10.97 6.95 9.76
N HIS A 69 -9.77 7.07 10.31
CA HIS A 69 -9.16 8.37 10.59
C HIS A 69 -8.86 9.16 9.31
N VAL A 70 -8.36 8.51 8.25
CA VAL A 70 -8.14 9.15 6.94
C VAL A 70 -9.46 9.66 6.35
N LYS A 71 -10.53 8.87 6.44
CA LYS A 71 -11.87 9.30 5.98
C LYS A 71 -12.43 10.46 6.81
N ALA A 72 -12.18 10.48 8.11
CA ALA A 72 -12.58 11.57 8.99
C ALA A 72 -11.81 12.87 8.70
N GLU A 73 -10.50 12.76 8.42
CA GLU A 73 -9.62 13.90 8.14
C GLU A 73 -9.92 14.57 6.80
N PHE A 74 -10.04 13.76 5.73
CA PHE A 74 -10.13 14.29 4.37
C PHE A 74 -11.54 14.20 3.75
N GLY A 75 -12.43 13.39 4.28
CA GLY A 75 -13.76 13.13 3.70
C GLY A 75 -13.75 12.37 2.39
N THR A 76 -12.60 12.20 1.75
CA THR A 76 -12.45 11.52 0.45
C THR A 76 -11.05 10.94 0.28
N VAL A 77 -10.91 9.99 -0.67
CA VAL A 77 -9.61 9.46 -1.12
C VAL A 77 -9.65 9.31 -2.64
N ASP A 78 -8.65 9.81 -3.34
CA ASP A 78 -8.57 9.77 -4.80
C ASP A 78 -7.65 8.68 -5.33
N VAL A 79 -6.53 8.46 -4.65
CA VAL A 79 -5.52 7.47 -5.04
C VAL A 79 -5.07 6.70 -3.80
N VAL A 80 -4.95 5.41 -3.92
CA VAL A 80 -4.32 4.53 -2.93
C VAL A 80 -3.11 3.87 -3.56
N VAL A 81 -1.94 4.07 -2.97
CA VAL A 81 -0.69 3.41 -3.35
C VAL A 81 -0.36 2.30 -2.34
N ASN A 82 -0.66 1.07 -2.70
CA ASN A 82 -0.25 -0.13 -1.98
C ASN A 82 1.23 -0.39 -2.25
N ASN A 83 2.09 0.26 -1.46
CA ASN A 83 3.54 0.16 -1.59
C ASN A 83 4.18 -0.67 -0.46
N ALA A 84 3.54 -0.76 0.71
CA ALA A 84 4.06 -1.59 1.80
C ALA A 84 4.34 -3.01 1.33
N GLY A 85 5.54 -3.50 1.60
CA GLY A 85 5.97 -4.85 1.23
C GLY A 85 7.47 -5.03 1.36
N ALA A 86 7.89 -6.26 1.58
CA ALA A 86 9.30 -6.60 1.71
C ALA A 86 9.57 -8.07 1.37
N ASN A 87 10.80 -8.34 0.93
CA ASN A 87 11.37 -9.67 0.95
C ASN A 87 12.06 -9.87 2.31
N THR A 88 11.33 -10.41 3.27
CA THR A 88 11.78 -10.51 4.66
C THR A 88 12.80 -11.63 4.87
N LYS A 89 12.84 -12.60 3.98
CA LYS A 89 13.73 -13.76 4.07
C LYS A 89 14.11 -14.29 2.68
N LYS A 90 15.38 -14.61 2.51
CA LYS A 90 15.92 -15.21 1.28
C LYS A 90 16.36 -16.63 1.57
N ASP A 91 15.50 -17.60 1.29
CA ASP A 91 15.74 -19.02 1.51
C ASP A 91 15.38 -19.84 0.27
N LYS A 92 15.94 -21.04 0.15
CA LYS A 92 15.45 -22.02 -0.84
C LYS A 92 14.03 -22.41 -0.45
N VAL A 93 13.20 -22.70 -1.46
CA VAL A 93 11.81 -23.14 -1.21
C VAL A 93 11.75 -24.38 -0.32
N THR A 94 12.74 -25.27 -0.44
CA THR A 94 12.87 -26.48 0.41
C THR A 94 13.15 -26.19 1.88
N ASP A 95 13.71 -25.03 2.20
CA ASP A 95 14.22 -24.69 3.53
C ASP A 95 13.46 -23.52 4.18
N ILE A 96 12.53 -22.90 3.44
CA ILE A 96 11.79 -21.73 3.92
C ILE A 96 10.93 -22.10 5.14
N ASN A 97 11.01 -21.30 6.20
CA ASN A 97 10.12 -21.43 7.33
C ASN A 97 8.69 -21.02 6.93
N LEU A 98 7.72 -21.86 7.26
CA LEU A 98 6.32 -21.60 6.90
C LEU A 98 5.72 -20.37 7.61
N SER A 99 6.23 -19.95 8.76
CA SER A 99 5.81 -18.69 9.39
C SER A 99 6.32 -17.48 8.62
N ASP A 100 7.56 -17.51 8.12
CA ASP A 100 8.12 -16.44 7.28
C ASP A 100 7.38 -16.35 5.94
N LEU A 101 7.03 -17.51 5.36
CA LEU A 101 6.21 -17.56 4.14
C LEU A 101 4.83 -16.93 4.36
N ARG A 102 4.12 -17.31 5.43
CA ARG A 102 2.81 -16.74 5.77
C ARG A 102 2.90 -15.23 5.99
N TYR A 103 3.92 -14.76 6.72
CA TYR A 103 4.12 -13.34 6.96
C TYR A 103 4.38 -12.56 5.67
N MET A 104 5.15 -13.11 4.72
CA MET A 104 5.34 -12.46 3.41
C MET A 104 4.05 -12.34 2.63
N PHE A 105 3.16 -13.33 2.66
CA PHE A 105 1.83 -13.22 2.06
C PHE A 105 0.96 -12.19 2.76
N GLU A 106 0.96 -12.19 4.09
CA GLU A 106 0.25 -11.20 4.89
C GLU A 106 0.69 -9.79 4.56
N LEU A 107 1.99 -9.53 4.58
CA LEU A 107 2.56 -8.21 4.32
C LEU A 107 2.39 -7.74 2.87
N ASN A 108 2.64 -8.61 1.88
CA ASN A 108 2.75 -8.19 0.48
C ASN A 108 1.45 -8.32 -0.33
N CYS A 109 0.45 -9.05 0.21
CA CYS A 109 -0.79 -9.34 -0.49
C CYS A 109 -2.02 -9.05 0.37
N VAL A 110 -2.19 -9.72 1.52
CA VAL A 110 -3.41 -9.62 2.33
C VAL A 110 -3.61 -8.20 2.85
N SER A 111 -2.57 -7.58 3.41
CA SER A 111 -2.65 -6.20 3.91
C SER A 111 -3.05 -5.19 2.82
N ALA A 112 -2.56 -5.37 1.59
CA ALA A 112 -2.90 -4.52 0.46
C ALA A 112 -4.40 -4.65 0.09
N ILE A 113 -4.96 -5.85 0.15
CA ILE A 113 -6.40 -6.07 -0.05
C ILE A 113 -7.21 -5.44 1.08
N GLY A 114 -6.73 -5.54 2.33
CA GLY A 114 -7.35 -4.84 3.46
C GLY A 114 -7.42 -3.33 3.22
N ILE A 115 -6.35 -2.70 2.73
CA ILE A 115 -6.34 -1.28 2.36
C ILE A 115 -7.33 -0.97 1.22
N VAL A 116 -7.44 -1.85 0.22
CA VAL A 116 -8.47 -1.70 -0.83
C VAL A 116 -9.87 -1.69 -0.22
N GLN A 117 -10.15 -2.61 0.70
CA GLN A 117 -11.46 -2.71 1.37
C GLN A 117 -11.81 -1.47 2.21
N GLU A 118 -10.80 -0.82 2.84
CA GLU A 118 -11.01 0.40 3.60
C GLU A 118 -11.39 1.61 2.73
N PHE A 119 -10.82 1.73 1.54
CA PHE A 119 -11.00 2.93 0.72
C PHE A 119 -11.91 2.75 -0.51
N TYR A 120 -12.20 1.51 -0.91
CA TYR A 120 -13.14 1.25 -2.00
C TYR A 120 -14.53 1.88 -1.79
N PRO A 121 -15.15 1.82 -0.58
CA PRO A 121 -16.48 2.40 -0.38
C PRO A 121 -16.55 3.90 -0.69
N VAL A 122 -15.58 4.69 -0.23
CA VAL A 122 -15.55 6.15 -0.47
C VAL A 122 -15.27 6.47 -1.94
N MET A 123 -14.43 5.70 -2.62
CA MET A 123 -14.18 5.83 -4.06
C MET A 123 -15.41 5.45 -4.88
N LYS A 124 -16.12 4.38 -4.47
CA LYS A 124 -17.35 3.93 -5.12
C LYS A 124 -18.46 4.97 -5.01
N GLU A 125 -18.65 5.57 -3.85
CA GLU A 125 -19.66 6.60 -3.63
C GLU A 125 -19.46 7.79 -4.57
N LYS A 126 -18.22 8.24 -4.75
CA LYS A 126 -17.90 9.34 -5.67
C LYS A 126 -17.71 8.92 -7.13
N GLN A 127 -17.82 7.62 -7.45
CA GLN A 127 -17.62 7.06 -8.80
C GLN A 127 -16.27 7.50 -9.44
N SER A 128 -15.21 7.53 -8.62
CA SER A 128 -13.87 7.93 -9.07
C SER A 128 -12.81 7.46 -8.07
N GLY A 129 -11.73 6.88 -8.55
CA GLY A 129 -10.60 6.47 -7.74
C GLY A 129 -9.53 5.73 -8.53
N LEU A 130 -8.37 5.55 -7.92
CA LEU A 130 -7.27 4.77 -8.49
C LEU A 130 -6.55 3.97 -7.40
N PHE A 131 -6.45 2.67 -7.58
CA PHE A 131 -5.54 1.81 -6.82
C PHE A 131 -4.26 1.58 -7.62
N VAL A 132 -3.13 1.86 -7.01
CA VAL A 132 -1.78 1.60 -7.56
C VAL A 132 -1.11 0.56 -6.69
N ASN A 133 -0.76 -0.60 -7.24
CA ASN A 133 -0.11 -1.68 -6.50
C ASN A 133 1.35 -1.81 -6.92
N ILE A 134 2.28 -1.57 -5.99
CA ILE A 134 3.70 -1.71 -6.25
C ILE A 134 4.07 -3.20 -6.22
N LEU A 135 4.21 -3.77 -7.40
CA LEU A 135 4.65 -5.14 -7.61
C LEU A 135 6.18 -5.24 -7.60
N SER A 136 6.72 -6.23 -8.27
CA SER A 136 8.16 -6.45 -8.35
C SER A 136 8.54 -7.10 -9.68
N THR A 137 9.76 -6.85 -10.14
CA THR A 137 10.35 -7.59 -11.26
C THR A 137 10.48 -9.10 -10.99
N CYS A 138 10.40 -9.52 -9.73
CA CYS A 138 10.37 -10.95 -9.40
C CYS A 138 9.12 -11.68 -9.92
N CYS A 139 8.03 -10.97 -10.23
CA CYS A 139 6.88 -11.53 -10.93
C CYS A 139 7.19 -11.93 -12.39
N LEU A 140 8.29 -11.42 -12.94
CA LEU A 140 8.74 -11.72 -14.30
C LEU A 140 9.85 -12.77 -14.34
N PHE A 141 10.80 -12.70 -13.39
CA PHE A 141 12.04 -13.48 -13.47
C PHE A 141 12.13 -14.65 -12.49
N HIS A 142 11.37 -14.64 -11.38
CA HIS A 142 11.30 -15.72 -10.37
C HIS A 142 12.69 -16.23 -9.95
N ASN A 143 13.54 -15.34 -9.45
CA ASN A 143 14.92 -15.67 -9.09
C ASN A 143 15.00 -16.70 -7.94
N PRO A 144 16.00 -17.60 -7.94
CA PRO A 144 16.27 -18.47 -6.81
C PRO A 144 16.35 -17.70 -5.48
N MET A 145 16.00 -18.33 -4.39
CA MET A 145 15.99 -17.76 -3.03
C MET A 145 14.94 -16.65 -2.77
N THR A 146 14.05 -16.40 -3.72
CA THR A 146 12.97 -15.41 -3.57
C THR A 146 11.57 -16.03 -3.61
N GLY A 147 11.44 -17.35 -3.44
CA GLY A 147 10.20 -18.09 -3.68
C GLY A 147 9.01 -17.54 -2.90
N GLY A 148 9.14 -17.29 -1.60
CA GLY A 148 8.06 -16.74 -0.79
C GLY A 148 7.66 -15.32 -1.19
N TYR A 149 8.65 -14.47 -1.47
CA TYR A 149 8.42 -13.09 -1.91
C TYR A 149 7.79 -13.05 -3.31
N SER A 150 8.36 -13.76 -4.27
CA SER A 150 7.83 -13.83 -5.64
C SER A 150 6.39 -14.32 -5.64
N ALA A 151 6.11 -15.43 -4.97
CA ALA A 151 4.77 -15.99 -4.88
C ALA A 151 3.76 -15.01 -4.24
N SER A 152 4.15 -14.25 -3.20
CA SER A 152 3.27 -13.26 -2.57
C SER A 152 2.98 -12.06 -3.50
N LYS A 153 3.96 -11.64 -4.31
CA LYS A 153 3.77 -10.56 -5.30
C LYS A 153 2.98 -11.04 -6.52
N ASP A 154 3.17 -12.28 -6.97
CA ASP A 154 2.36 -12.90 -8.03
C ASP A 154 0.89 -13.05 -7.59
N ALA A 155 0.65 -13.41 -6.31
CA ALA A 155 -0.69 -13.44 -5.75
C ALA A 155 -1.36 -12.06 -5.81
N MET A 156 -0.63 -11.00 -5.42
CA MET A 156 -1.14 -9.63 -5.52
C MET A 156 -1.40 -9.20 -6.96
N GLU A 157 -0.54 -9.58 -7.90
CA GLU A 157 -0.76 -9.31 -9.33
C GLU A 157 -2.04 -9.98 -9.85
N GLY A 158 -2.24 -11.25 -9.49
CA GLY A 158 -3.45 -11.99 -9.86
C GLY A 158 -4.73 -11.35 -9.35
N ILE A 159 -4.74 -10.99 -8.06
CA ILE A 159 -5.88 -10.30 -7.42
C ILE A 159 -6.12 -8.93 -8.05
N SER A 160 -5.08 -8.17 -8.34
CA SER A 160 -5.15 -6.86 -8.99
C SER A 160 -5.86 -6.90 -10.34
N LYS A 161 -5.55 -7.92 -11.16
CA LYS A 161 -6.19 -8.14 -12.47
C LYS A 161 -7.69 -8.43 -12.35
N ILE A 162 -8.10 -9.09 -11.27
CA ILE A 162 -9.51 -9.35 -10.98
C ILE A 162 -10.18 -8.08 -10.47
N LEU A 163 -9.56 -7.40 -9.49
CA LEU A 163 -10.05 -6.15 -8.92
C LEU A 163 -10.36 -5.10 -9.99
N LEU A 164 -9.45 -4.92 -10.98
CA LEU A 164 -9.67 -4.02 -12.10
C LEU A 164 -10.99 -4.27 -12.84
N LYS A 165 -11.38 -5.54 -13.01
CA LYS A 165 -12.63 -5.92 -13.68
C LYS A 165 -13.84 -5.65 -12.80
N GLU A 166 -13.72 -5.89 -11.49
CA GLU A 166 -14.81 -5.74 -10.52
C GLU A 166 -15.17 -4.28 -10.27
N VAL A 167 -14.15 -3.39 -10.16
CA VAL A 167 -14.38 -1.97 -9.83
C VAL A 167 -14.57 -1.06 -11.04
N LYS A 168 -14.44 -1.60 -12.26
CA LYS A 168 -14.55 -0.83 -13.52
C LYS A 168 -15.91 -0.14 -13.67
N ALA A 169 -16.99 -0.80 -13.25
CA ALA A 169 -18.36 -0.25 -13.32
C ALA A 169 -18.54 0.98 -12.39
N ASP A 170 -17.71 1.09 -11.35
CA ASP A 170 -17.72 2.22 -10.41
C ASP A 170 -16.74 3.34 -10.82
N ASN A 171 -16.24 3.29 -12.06
CA ASN A 171 -15.27 4.25 -12.62
C ASN A 171 -13.98 4.37 -11.80
N ILE A 172 -13.52 3.25 -11.21
CA ILE A 172 -12.29 3.15 -10.44
C ILE A 172 -11.24 2.40 -11.27
N GLY A 173 -10.02 2.96 -11.33
CA GLY A 173 -8.88 2.34 -11.99
C GLY A 173 -8.07 1.46 -11.06
N VAL A 174 -7.34 0.51 -11.64
CA VAL A 174 -6.29 -0.27 -10.94
C VAL A 174 -5.07 -0.34 -11.84
N CYS A 175 -3.90 0.00 -11.30
CA CYS A 175 -2.61 -0.02 -11.97
C CYS A 175 -1.59 -0.83 -11.16
N ASN A 176 -0.67 -1.51 -11.84
CA ASN A 176 0.40 -2.32 -11.24
C ASN A 176 1.77 -1.82 -11.70
#